data_0b0d8940a5714949ed0525d8aa9746df
#
_entry.id   0b0d8940a5714949ed0525d8aa9746df
#
_cell.length_a   1.000
_cell.length_b   1.000
_cell.length_c   1.000
_cell.angle_alpha   90.00
_cell.angle_beta   90.00
_cell.angle_gamma   90.00
#
_symmetry.space_group_name_H-M   'P 1'
#
loop_
_entity.id
_entity.type
_entity.pdbx_description
1 polymer ?
#
loop_
_entity_poly.entity_id
_entity_poly.type
_entity_poly.pdbx_seq_one_letter_code
_entity_poly.pdbx_strand_id
1 'polypeptide(L)'
;MTLSNKQSRAVRNQPGFSLVEVLIALVIMSVGMLGIAGLYVESLQAGRTSIFRHNAVTLAGDVADRIRANPSAGAAYEGDPGNNNCVLGNVDCDPTQMAANDIDLWKIQADGMLPDGDVAITYDDTVIPPTYEIVIDWVEANEAQSYTILIPATASPVVGL
;
A
#
# COMPACT_ATOMS: atom_id res chain seq x y z
N MET A 1 -29.97 -75.47 -35.50
CA MET A 1 -29.86 -75.50 -34.04
C MET A 1 -29.09 -74.26 -33.58
N THR A 2 -29.79 -73.15 -33.22
CA THR A 2 -29.23 -71.87 -32.82
C THR A 2 -29.40 -71.75 -31.34
N LEU A 3 -28.31 -71.83 -30.56
CA LEU A 3 -28.30 -71.60 -29.10
C LEU A 3 -28.33 -70.09 -28.83
N SER A 4 -29.49 -69.61 -28.35
CA SER A 4 -29.64 -68.26 -27.88
C SER A 4 -29.00 -68.11 -26.47
N ASN A 5 -27.88 -67.36 -26.42
CA ASN A 5 -27.16 -67.04 -25.16
C ASN A 5 -27.86 -65.86 -24.47
N LYS A 6 -28.68 -66.16 -23.43
CA LYS A 6 -29.40 -65.20 -22.63
C LYS A 6 -28.44 -64.62 -21.57
N GLN A 7 -27.78 -63.52 -21.87
CA GLN A 7 -26.98 -62.81 -20.89
C GLN A 7 -27.88 -62.22 -19.81
N SER A 8 -27.81 -62.76 -18.64
CA SER A 8 -28.44 -62.21 -17.41
C SER A 8 -27.71 -60.94 -17.00
N ARG A 9 -28.32 -59.79 -17.22
CA ARG A 9 -27.84 -58.52 -16.65
C ARG A 9 -28.05 -58.60 -15.11
N ALA A 10 -26.94 -58.69 -14.36
CA ALA A 10 -26.95 -58.54 -12.93
C ALA A 10 -27.41 -57.11 -12.60
N VAL A 11 -28.55 -56.97 -11.96
CA VAL A 11 -29.06 -55.71 -11.40
C VAL A 11 -28.13 -55.37 -10.21
N ARG A 12 -27.19 -54.45 -10.40
CA ARG A 12 -26.40 -53.92 -9.30
C ARG A 12 -27.35 -53.16 -8.39
N ASN A 13 -27.59 -53.69 -7.17
CA ASN A 13 -28.22 -52.95 -6.09
C ASN A 13 -27.35 -51.71 -5.82
N GLN A 14 -27.85 -50.53 -6.16
CA GLN A 14 -27.23 -49.26 -5.78
C GLN A 14 -27.81 -48.89 -4.39
N PRO A 15 -27.00 -48.87 -3.32
CA PRO A 15 -27.46 -48.38 -2.04
C PRO A 15 -27.75 -46.87 -2.19
N GLY A 16 -28.96 -46.46 -1.84
CA GLY A 16 -29.37 -45.07 -1.79
C GLY A 16 -28.79 -44.39 -0.52
N PHE A 17 -28.49 -43.10 -0.61
CA PHE A 17 -28.05 -42.30 0.54
C PHE A 17 -29.21 -42.12 1.55
N SER A 18 -28.87 -42.17 2.85
CA SER A 18 -29.80 -41.87 3.93
C SER A 18 -30.04 -40.36 4.01
N LEU A 19 -31.25 -39.93 4.28
CA LEU A 19 -31.62 -38.52 4.53
C LEU A 19 -30.74 -37.89 5.63
N VAL A 20 -30.41 -38.66 6.67
CA VAL A 20 -29.55 -38.25 7.79
C VAL A 20 -28.12 -38.02 7.32
N GLU A 21 -27.58 -38.82 6.42
CA GLU A 21 -26.24 -38.68 5.87
C GLU A 21 -26.10 -37.39 5.06
N VAL A 22 -27.12 -37.04 4.28
CA VAL A 22 -27.14 -35.76 3.51
C VAL A 22 -27.23 -34.57 4.47
N LEU A 23 -28.02 -34.64 5.52
CA LEU A 23 -28.11 -33.57 6.53
C LEU A 23 -26.76 -33.34 7.23
N ILE A 24 -26.09 -34.41 7.67
CA ILE A 24 -24.79 -34.33 8.32
C ILE A 24 -23.74 -33.74 7.33
N ALA A 25 -23.74 -34.19 6.09
CA ALA A 25 -22.84 -33.69 5.07
C ALA A 25 -23.03 -32.16 4.81
N LEU A 26 -24.30 -31.70 4.78
CA LEU A 26 -24.62 -30.28 4.61
C LEU A 26 -24.16 -29.44 5.81
N VAL A 27 -24.30 -29.95 7.03
CA VAL A 27 -23.83 -29.27 8.25
C VAL A 27 -22.31 -29.14 8.24
N ILE A 28 -21.57 -30.21 7.93
CA ILE A 28 -20.13 -30.20 7.88
C ILE A 28 -19.65 -29.25 6.77
N MET A 29 -20.29 -29.26 5.59
CA MET A 29 -19.96 -28.41 4.47
C MET A 29 -20.21 -26.93 4.79
N SER A 30 -21.32 -26.61 5.49
CA SER A 30 -21.62 -25.23 5.87
C SER A 30 -20.61 -24.66 6.87
N VAL A 31 -20.20 -25.45 7.87
CA VAL A 31 -19.16 -25.06 8.84
C VAL A 31 -17.80 -24.88 8.15
N GLY A 32 -17.46 -25.78 7.24
CA GLY A 32 -16.22 -25.68 6.45
C GLY A 32 -16.18 -24.41 5.59
N MET A 33 -17.29 -24.06 4.92
CA MET A 33 -17.39 -22.84 4.11
C MET A 33 -17.28 -21.57 4.96
N LEU A 34 -17.86 -21.54 6.15
CA LEU A 34 -17.73 -20.41 7.07
C LEU A 34 -16.28 -20.21 7.53
N GLY A 35 -15.54 -21.29 7.78
CA GLY A 35 -14.12 -21.21 8.11
C GLY A 35 -13.27 -20.61 6.98
N ILE A 36 -13.51 -21.05 5.74
CA ILE A 36 -12.82 -20.51 4.56
C ILE A 36 -13.19 -19.02 4.35
N ALA A 37 -14.45 -18.64 4.53
CA ALA A 37 -14.88 -17.25 4.39
C ALA A 37 -14.15 -16.34 5.37
N GLY A 38 -13.94 -16.79 6.63
CA GLY A 38 -13.15 -16.04 7.62
C GLY A 38 -11.71 -15.80 7.18
N LEU A 39 -11.03 -16.80 6.65
CA LEU A 39 -9.67 -16.68 6.11
C LEU A 39 -9.59 -15.72 4.92
N TYR A 40 -10.62 -15.67 4.06
CA TYR A 40 -10.68 -14.72 2.95
C TYR A 40 -10.73 -13.27 3.44
N VAL A 41 -11.54 -12.98 4.45
CA VAL A 41 -11.63 -11.61 5.03
C VAL A 41 -10.27 -11.18 5.58
N GLU A 42 -9.61 -12.04 6.34
CA GLU A 42 -8.30 -11.75 6.93
C GLU A 42 -7.22 -11.54 5.84
N SER A 43 -7.23 -12.36 4.79
CA SER A 43 -6.33 -12.21 3.64
C SER A 43 -6.53 -10.88 2.90
N LEU A 44 -7.78 -10.45 2.72
CA LEU A 44 -8.09 -9.18 2.09
C LEU A 44 -7.63 -7.97 2.94
N GLN A 45 -7.77 -8.05 4.26
CA GLN A 45 -7.28 -7.02 5.17
C GLN A 45 -5.74 -6.92 5.11
N ALA A 46 -5.04 -8.04 5.21
CA ALA A 46 -3.58 -8.07 5.09
C ALA A 46 -3.10 -7.52 3.73
N GLY A 47 -3.83 -7.81 2.64
CA GLY A 47 -3.54 -7.27 1.31
C GLY A 47 -3.66 -5.74 1.25
N ARG A 48 -4.69 -5.15 1.87
CA ARG A 48 -4.87 -3.69 1.93
C ARG A 48 -3.74 -3.02 2.70
N THR A 49 -3.38 -3.53 3.88
CA THR A 49 -2.26 -3.02 4.69
C THR A 49 -0.96 -3.02 3.88
N SER A 50 -0.70 -4.08 3.12
CA SER A 50 0.48 -4.16 2.25
C SER A 50 0.50 -3.09 1.17
N ILE A 51 -0.67 -2.78 0.56
CA ILE A 51 -0.78 -1.75 -0.48
C ILE A 51 -0.52 -0.36 0.13
N PHE A 52 -1.11 -0.02 1.27
CA PHE A 52 -0.89 1.28 1.90
C PHE A 52 0.57 1.48 2.30
N ARG A 53 1.21 0.47 2.88
CA ARG A 53 2.65 0.52 3.19
C ARG A 53 3.51 0.70 1.94
N HIS A 54 3.17 0.02 0.84
CA HIS A 54 3.88 0.20 -0.43
C HIS A 54 3.73 1.63 -0.96
N ASN A 55 2.53 2.20 -0.91
CA ASN A 55 2.26 3.58 -1.31
C ASN A 55 3.07 4.57 -0.46
N ALA A 56 3.08 4.40 0.87
CA ALA A 56 3.84 5.25 1.78
C ALA A 56 5.35 5.19 1.49
N VAL A 57 5.91 3.99 1.30
CA VAL A 57 7.34 3.82 0.95
C VAL A 57 7.67 4.47 -0.38
N THR A 58 6.81 4.32 -1.39
CA THR A 58 7.01 4.90 -2.72
C THR A 58 6.96 6.42 -2.67
N LEU A 59 5.98 6.97 -1.94
CA LEU A 59 5.86 8.42 -1.75
C LEU A 59 7.06 8.99 -1.00
N ALA A 60 7.49 8.35 0.10
CA ALA A 60 8.67 8.78 0.84
C ALA A 60 9.95 8.76 -0.02
N GLY A 61 10.06 7.81 -0.94
CA GLY A 61 11.14 7.76 -1.95
C GLY A 61 11.09 8.95 -2.89
N ASP A 62 9.92 9.30 -3.44
CA ASP A 62 9.75 10.48 -4.32
C ASP A 62 10.09 11.78 -3.59
N VAL A 63 9.59 11.94 -2.35
CA VAL A 63 9.94 13.07 -1.47
C VAL A 63 11.45 13.18 -1.28
N ALA A 64 12.10 12.08 -0.93
CA ALA A 64 13.55 12.05 -0.72
C ALA A 64 14.34 12.45 -1.97
N ASP A 65 13.94 11.97 -3.14
CA ASP A 65 14.63 12.24 -4.39
C ASP A 65 14.47 13.71 -4.83
N ARG A 66 13.29 14.29 -4.63
CA ARG A 66 13.06 15.71 -4.93
C ARG A 66 13.79 16.64 -3.97
N ILE A 67 13.84 16.32 -2.66
CA ILE A 67 14.66 17.06 -1.70
C ILE A 67 16.13 17.04 -2.11
N ARG A 68 16.67 15.89 -2.52
CA ARG A 68 18.04 15.76 -3.02
C ARG A 68 18.28 16.54 -4.29
N ALA A 69 17.28 16.70 -5.15
CA ALA A 69 17.36 17.50 -6.37
C ALA A 69 17.34 19.01 -6.11
N ASN A 70 16.89 19.45 -4.93
CA ASN A 70 16.80 20.86 -4.54
C ASN A 70 17.55 21.15 -3.22
N PRO A 71 18.87 20.91 -3.16
CA PRO A 71 19.64 21.00 -1.91
C PRO A 71 19.70 22.42 -1.34
N SER A 72 19.43 23.44 -2.16
CA SER A 72 19.45 24.85 -1.76
C SER A 72 18.22 25.28 -0.97
N ALA A 73 17.17 24.45 -0.91
CA ALA A 73 15.96 24.78 -0.19
C ALA A 73 16.14 24.69 1.35
N GLY A 74 16.99 23.77 1.83
CA GLY A 74 17.25 23.63 3.29
C GLY A 74 15.95 23.52 4.09
N ALA A 75 15.84 24.30 5.16
CA ALA A 75 14.68 24.32 6.02
C ALA A 75 13.35 24.75 5.33
N ALA A 76 13.37 25.17 4.07
CA ALA A 76 12.14 25.53 3.35
C ALA A 76 11.18 24.33 3.18
N TYR A 77 11.68 23.10 3.25
CA TYR A 77 10.83 21.90 3.22
C TYR A 77 10.06 21.63 4.53
N GLU A 78 10.36 22.34 5.63
CA GLU A 78 9.51 22.38 6.85
C GLU A 78 8.39 23.42 6.75
N GLY A 79 8.37 24.21 5.69
CA GLY A 79 7.45 25.31 5.49
C GLY A 79 6.02 24.88 5.14
N ASP A 80 5.18 25.89 4.96
CA ASP A 80 3.80 25.67 4.53
C ASP A 80 3.74 25.26 3.03
N PRO A 81 2.74 24.43 2.65
CA PRO A 81 2.49 24.12 1.26
C PRO A 81 2.10 25.38 0.47
N GLY A 82 2.47 25.44 -0.80
CA GLY A 82 2.13 26.55 -1.66
C GLY A 82 2.10 26.16 -3.12
N ASN A 83 0.98 26.37 -3.79
CA ASN A 83 0.85 26.10 -5.21
C ASN A 83 1.47 27.25 -6.04
N ASN A 84 2.74 27.10 -6.40
CA ASN A 84 3.49 28.08 -7.20
C ASN A 84 3.54 27.74 -8.71
N ASN A 85 2.84 26.66 -9.14
CA ASN A 85 2.86 26.19 -10.54
C ASN A 85 4.26 25.87 -11.09
N CYS A 86 5.19 25.47 -10.23
CA CYS A 86 6.59 25.25 -10.60
C CYS A 86 6.78 24.06 -11.56
N VAL A 87 5.90 23.06 -11.50
CA VAL A 87 6.02 21.81 -12.28
C VAL A 87 5.26 21.88 -13.61
N LEU A 88 4.06 22.48 -13.60
CA LEU A 88 3.17 22.51 -14.76
C LEU A 88 3.10 23.89 -15.45
N GLY A 89 3.67 24.93 -14.84
CA GLY A 89 3.68 26.29 -15.35
C GLY A 89 5.00 26.65 -16.04
N ASN A 90 4.99 27.73 -16.81
CA ASN A 90 6.19 28.35 -17.36
C ASN A 90 6.74 29.39 -16.37
N VAL A 91 6.95 28.98 -15.12
CA VAL A 91 7.43 29.86 -14.04
C VAL A 91 8.77 29.34 -13.56
N ASP A 92 9.78 30.21 -13.57
CA ASP A 92 11.07 29.93 -12.95
C ASP A 92 10.94 30.12 -11.44
N CYS A 93 10.78 29.01 -10.71
CA CYS A 93 10.70 29.03 -9.26
C CYS A 93 12.09 29.04 -8.62
N ASP A 94 12.23 29.81 -7.56
CA ASP A 94 13.40 29.70 -6.69
C ASP A 94 13.32 28.41 -5.83
N PRO A 95 14.42 28.01 -5.17
CA PRO A 95 14.44 26.78 -4.37
C PRO A 95 13.36 26.69 -3.29
N THR A 96 13.01 27.83 -2.66
CA THR A 96 11.99 27.90 -1.60
C THR A 96 10.57 27.74 -2.16
N GLN A 97 10.30 28.42 -3.29
CA GLN A 97 9.02 28.27 -4.01
C GLN A 97 8.82 26.84 -4.52
N MET A 98 9.91 26.22 -5.01
CA MET A 98 9.89 24.82 -5.43
C MET A 98 9.56 23.91 -4.25
N ALA A 99 10.18 24.11 -3.07
CA ALA A 99 9.90 23.33 -1.87
C ALA A 99 8.43 23.45 -1.44
N ALA A 100 7.88 24.67 -1.38
CA ALA A 100 6.47 24.88 -1.05
C ALA A 100 5.53 24.19 -2.05
N ASN A 101 5.84 24.24 -3.34
CA ASN A 101 5.08 23.57 -4.40
C ASN A 101 5.16 22.04 -4.30
N ASP A 102 6.33 21.49 -3.97
CA ASP A 102 6.52 20.08 -3.76
C ASP A 102 5.71 19.57 -2.55
N ILE A 103 5.71 20.30 -1.43
CA ILE A 103 4.92 19.98 -0.25
C ILE A 103 3.42 19.93 -0.59
N ASP A 104 2.91 20.91 -1.33
CA ASP A 104 1.51 20.95 -1.77
C ASP A 104 1.15 19.70 -2.60
N LEU A 105 1.98 19.36 -3.57
CA LEU A 105 1.79 18.18 -4.42
C LEU A 105 1.85 16.88 -3.62
N TRP A 106 2.78 16.73 -2.67
CA TRP A 106 2.90 15.52 -1.85
C TRP A 106 1.72 15.33 -0.91
N LYS A 107 1.19 16.41 -0.31
CA LYS A 107 -0.01 16.33 0.52
C LYS A 107 -1.23 15.90 -0.30
N ILE A 108 -1.42 16.46 -1.48
CA ILE A 108 -2.47 16.03 -2.41
C ILE A 108 -2.30 14.56 -2.80
N GLN A 109 -1.07 14.14 -3.06
CA GLN A 109 -0.76 12.76 -3.44
C GLN A 109 -0.97 11.78 -2.28
N ALA A 110 -0.56 12.15 -1.05
CA ALA A 110 -0.79 11.36 0.15
C ALA A 110 -2.27 11.13 0.40
N ASP A 111 -3.09 12.20 0.39
CA ASP A 111 -4.55 12.14 0.55
C ASP A 111 -5.21 11.26 -0.52
N GLY A 112 -4.72 11.30 -1.76
CA GLY A 112 -5.23 10.48 -2.88
C GLY A 112 -4.83 8.99 -2.83
N MET A 113 -3.73 8.64 -2.17
CA MET A 113 -3.17 7.27 -2.15
C MET A 113 -3.36 6.54 -0.83
N LEU A 114 -3.57 7.26 0.26
CA LEU A 114 -3.64 6.77 1.63
C LEU A 114 -4.88 7.33 2.33
N PRO A 115 -5.60 6.55 3.13
CA PRO A 115 -6.75 7.07 3.88
C PRO A 115 -6.30 8.10 4.92
N ASP A 116 -6.82 9.33 4.85
CA ASP A 116 -6.39 10.48 5.66
C ASP A 116 -4.87 10.66 5.62
N GLY A 117 -4.27 10.48 4.42
CA GLY A 117 -2.82 10.52 4.22
C GLY A 117 -2.26 11.92 4.33
N ASP A 118 -1.14 12.08 5.05
CA ASP A 118 -0.38 13.34 5.13
C ASP A 118 1.13 13.09 5.01
N VAL A 119 1.85 14.18 4.71
CA VAL A 119 3.31 14.22 4.64
C VAL A 119 3.81 15.30 5.55
N ALA A 120 4.68 14.95 6.50
CA ALA A 120 5.41 15.88 7.36
C ALA A 120 6.91 15.75 7.11
N ILE A 121 7.59 16.88 7.07
CA ILE A 121 9.04 16.93 6.89
C ILE A 121 9.64 17.82 7.98
N THR A 122 10.65 17.31 8.67
CA THR A 122 11.40 18.06 9.68
C THR A 122 12.87 18.12 9.25
N TYR A 123 13.48 19.29 9.41
CA TYR A 123 14.88 19.53 9.08
C TYR A 123 15.70 19.74 10.34
N ASP A 124 16.68 18.86 10.60
CA ASP A 124 17.59 18.97 11.73
C ASP A 124 18.98 19.39 11.26
N ASP A 125 19.35 20.64 11.50
CA ASP A 125 20.66 21.22 11.22
C ASP A 125 21.63 21.12 12.42
N THR A 126 21.17 20.58 13.54
CA THR A 126 22.00 20.38 14.74
C THR A 126 22.91 19.15 14.64
N VAL A 127 22.60 18.25 13.72
CA VAL A 127 23.40 17.04 13.40
C VAL A 127 24.31 17.26 12.19
N ILE A 128 25.41 16.51 12.11
CA ILE A 128 26.34 16.59 10.98
C ILE A 128 26.48 15.23 10.32
N PRO A 129 26.09 15.07 9.04
CA PRO A 129 25.45 16.09 8.17
C PRO A 129 24.02 16.42 8.64
N PRO A 130 23.50 17.60 8.32
CA PRO A 130 22.10 17.94 8.53
C PRO A 130 21.20 16.87 7.91
N THR A 131 20.04 16.62 8.54
CA THR A 131 19.19 15.48 8.18
C THR A 131 17.74 15.93 8.03
N TYR A 132 17.04 15.40 7.04
CA TYR A 132 15.58 15.48 6.98
C TYR A 132 14.97 14.20 7.54
N GLU A 133 13.96 14.36 8.38
CA GLU A 133 13.02 13.32 8.75
C GLU A 133 11.76 13.49 7.89
N ILE A 134 11.40 12.46 7.14
CA ILE A 134 10.21 12.43 6.29
C ILE A 134 9.26 11.43 6.90
N VAL A 135 8.07 11.87 7.28
CA VAL A 135 7.02 11.07 7.90
C VAL A 135 5.81 11.06 6.96
N ILE A 136 5.35 9.87 6.60
CA ILE A 136 4.12 9.66 5.87
C ILE A 136 3.14 9.01 6.85
N ASP A 137 2.05 9.72 7.15
CA ASP A 137 1.02 9.27 8.08
C ASP A 137 -0.25 8.88 7.32
N TRP A 138 -1.00 7.89 7.85
CA TRP A 138 -2.32 7.51 7.35
C TRP A 138 -3.14 6.83 8.44
N VAL A 139 -4.45 6.64 8.19
CA VAL A 139 -5.35 5.94 9.09
C VAL A 139 -5.77 4.61 8.48
N GLU A 140 -5.58 3.51 9.22
CA GLU A 140 -6.04 2.18 8.82
C GLU A 140 -6.84 1.54 9.95
N ALA A 141 -8.07 1.10 9.66
CA ALA A 141 -8.97 0.51 10.65
C ALA A 141 -9.19 1.37 11.91
N ASN A 142 -9.22 2.70 11.78
CA ASN A 142 -9.29 3.71 12.84
C ASN A 142 -8.02 3.80 13.72
N GLU A 143 -6.91 3.25 13.29
CA GLU A 143 -5.61 3.38 13.96
C GLU A 143 -4.66 4.21 13.09
N ALA A 144 -3.92 5.12 13.73
CA ALA A 144 -2.88 5.89 13.06
C ALA A 144 -1.71 4.98 12.72
N GLN A 145 -1.26 5.05 11.49
CA GLN A 145 -0.08 4.36 10.97
C GLN A 145 0.90 5.40 10.46
N SER A 146 2.19 5.09 10.51
CA SER A 146 3.22 5.97 9.96
C SER A 146 4.35 5.18 9.32
N TYR A 147 5.01 5.83 8.35
CA TYR A 147 6.26 5.38 7.78
C TYR A 147 7.26 6.53 7.81
N THR A 148 8.41 6.32 8.44
CA THR A 148 9.43 7.37 8.63
C THR A 148 10.74 6.96 7.97
N ILE A 149 11.37 7.90 7.26
CA ILE A 149 12.74 7.76 6.77
C ILE A 149 13.57 8.99 7.15
N LEU A 150 14.87 8.77 7.34
CA LEU A 150 15.87 9.81 7.57
C LEU A 150 16.80 9.88 6.38
N ILE A 151 17.00 11.07 5.84
CA ILE A 151 17.92 11.30 4.73
C ILE A 151 18.89 12.44 5.05
N PRO A 152 20.17 12.31 4.68
CA PRO A 152 21.11 13.43 4.84
C PRO A 152 20.76 14.56 3.87
N ALA A 153 20.83 15.81 4.34
CA ALA A 153 20.56 17.02 3.56
C ALA A 153 21.69 17.40 2.58
N THR A 154 22.82 16.71 2.67
CA THR A 154 23.94 16.99 1.77
C THR A 154 23.68 16.37 0.40
N ALA A 155 23.81 17.18 -0.66
CA ALA A 155 24.04 16.65 -2.00
C ALA A 155 25.28 15.74 -1.93
N SER A 156 25.16 14.48 -2.37
CA SER A 156 26.34 13.64 -2.55
C SER A 156 27.38 14.44 -3.35
N PRO A 157 28.64 14.57 -2.89
CA PRO A 157 29.64 15.17 -3.73
C PRO A 157 29.67 14.37 -5.02
N VAL A 158 29.33 15.01 -6.13
CA VAL A 158 29.57 14.44 -7.46
C VAL A 158 31.06 14.20 -7.51
N VAL A 159 31.50 12.98 -7.28
CA VAL A 159 32.90 12.60 -7.54
C VAL A 159 33.06 12.74 -9.04
N GLY A 160 33.62 13.87 -9.44
CA GLY A 160 33.97 14.12 -10.83
C GLY A 160 34.94 13.02 -11.29
N LEU A 161 34.50 12.29 -12.32
CA LEU A 161 35.37 11.44 -13.15
C LEU A 161 36.25 12.29 -14.02
#